data_d3279c4b002b71b1c3bbec4e298f1747
#
_entry.id   d3279c4b002b71b1c3bbec4e298f1747
#
_cell.length_a   1.000
_cell.length_b   1.000
_cell.length_c   1.000
_cell.angle_alpha   90.00
_cell.angle_beta   90.00
_cell.angle_gamma   90.00
#
_symmetry.space_group_name_H-M   'P 1'
#
loop_
_entity.id
_entity.type
_entity.pdbx_description
1 polymer ?
#
loop_
_entity_poly.entity_id
_entity_poly.type
_entity_poly.pdbx_seq_one_letter_code
_entity_poly.pdbx_strand_id
1 'polypeptide(L)'
;MITKINVFTLIFAVIGLLSCKTSQVKHSPTPETGTFKVAILYPNGDGKTFDMDYYEKKHMPMVAGFLGKNLKFYEIDKGIAGRTANDKVPFVAIGYFYINDVAEYNKAIAQNRDAVISDFKNYTNIQPVVLICEINQMGYNNTK
;
A
#
# COMPACT_ATOMS: atom_id res chain seq x y z
N MET A 1 -63.60 -57.05 9.13
CA MET A 1 -62.24 -57.07 8.53
C MET A 1 -61.75 -55.63 8.53
N ILE A 2 -60.97 -55.22 9.53
CA ILE A 2 -60.59 -53.83 9.78
C ILE A 2 -59.13 -53.68 9.47
N THR A 3 -58.82 -52.92 8.41
CA THR A 3 -57.46 -52.69 7.91
C THR A 3 -56.83 -51.54 8.74
N LYS A 4 -55.74 -51.82 9.41
CA LYS A 4 -54.96 -50.86 10.21
C LYS A 4 -54.12 -49.99 9.24
N ILE A 5 -54.39 -48.69 9.25
CA ILE A 5 -53.56 -47.69 8.55
C ILE A 5 -52.45 -47.27 9.50
N ASN A 6 -51.19 -47.60 9.17
CA ASN A 6 -50.00 -47.10 9.85
C ASN A 6 -49.65 -45.72 9.35
N VAL A 7 -49.81 -44.72 10.21
CA VAL A 7 -49.36 -43.36 9.95
C VAL A 7 -47.87 -43.25 10.32
N PHE A 8 -46.99 -43.25 9.35
CA PHE A 8 -45.57 -43.01 9.54
C PHE A 8 -45.31 -41.49 9.53
N THR A 9 -45.15 -40.93 10.72
CA THR A 9 -44.86 -39.51 10.88
C THR A 9 -43.43 -39.23 10.50
N LEU A 10 -43.21 -38.60 9.37
CA LEU A 10 -41.91 -38.18 8.87
C LEU A 10 -41.56 -36.85 9.53
N ILE A 11 -40.68 -36.90 10.55
CA ILE A 11 -40.12 -35.71 11.17
C ILE A 11 -38.95 -35.21 10.30
N PHE A 12 -39.21 -34.13 9.53
CA PHE A 12 -38.14 -33.43 8.77
C PHE A 12 -37.39 -32.53 9.77
N ALA A 13 -36.21 -32.95 10.19
CA ALA A 13 -35.30 -32.14 10.95
C ALA A 13 -34.63 -31.12 10.01
N VAL A 14 -35.09 -29.86 10.02
CA VAL A 14 -34.44 -28.75 9.34
C VAL A 14 -33.19 -28.36 10.13
N ILE A 15 -32.04 -28.88 9.73
CA ILE A 15 -30.75 -28.42 10.23
C ILE A 15 -30.44 -27.08 9.57
N GLY A 16 -30.75 -25.99 10.29
CA GLY A 16 -30.34 -24.64 9.90
C GLY A 16 -28.82 -24.49 9.95
N LEU A 17 -28.17 -24.49 8.81
CA LEU A 17 -26.76 -24.13 8.68
C LEU A 17 -26.64 -22.62 8.98
N LEU A 18 -26.34 -22.26 10.24
CA LEU A 18 -25.83 -20.93 10.56
C LEU A 18 -24.45 -20.79 9.91
N SER A 19 -24.43 -20.28 8.67
CA SER A 19 -23.20 -19.85 8.02
C SER A 19 -22.69 -18.60 8.74
N CYS A 20 -21.83 -18.78 9.72
CA CYS A 20 -21.10 -17.70 10.36
C CYS A 20 -20.15 -17.10 9.30
N LYS A 21 -20.56 -16.01 8.65
CA LYS A 21 -19.66 -15.22 7.80
C LYS A 21 -18.61 -14.60 8.72
N THR A 22 -17.48 -15.28 8.85
CA THR A 22 -16.28 -14.68 9.44
C THR A 22 -15.89 -13.51 8.55
N SER A 23 -16.17 -12.29 8.99
CA SER A 23 -15.64 -11.07 8.37
C SER A 23 -14.13 -11.15 8.49
N GLN A 24 -13.45 -11.45 7.40
CA GLN A 24 -12.01 -11.30 7.29
C GLN A 24 -11.72 -9.82 7.50
N VAL A 25 -11.25 -9.46 8.68
CA VAL A 25 -10.68 -8.15 8.94
C VAL A 25 -9.49 -8.04 8.00
N LYS A 26 -9.62 -7.23 6.94
CA LYS A 26 -8.48 -6.86 6.10
C LYS A 26 -7.49 -6.15 7.02
N HIS A 27 -6.50 -6.87 7.46
CA HIS A 27 -5.37 -6.29 8.19
C HIS A 27 -4.66 -5.38 7.21
N SER A 28 -4.72 -4.06 7.44
CA SER A 28 -3.87 -3.12 6.72
C SER A 28 -2.43 -3.51 7.00
N PRO A 29 -1.57 -3.60 5.98
CA PRO A 29 -0.18 -3.94 6.21
C PRO A 29 0.44 -2.89 7.13
N THR A 30 0.93 -3.33 8.28
CA THR A 30 1.60 -2.47 9.25
C THR A 30 3.09 -2.69 9.11
N PRO A 31 3.90 -1.63 8.98
CA PRO A 31 5.36 -1.78 8.99
C PRO A 31 5.82 -2.39 10.31
N GLU A 32 6.92 -3.12 10.27
CA GLU A 32 7.56 -3.73 11.45
C GLU A 32 8.99 -3.22 11.58
N THR A 33 9.52 -3.20 12.81
CA THR A 33 10.95 -2.93 13.06
C THR A 33 11.81 -3.90 12.24
N GLY A 34 12.89 -3.39 11.65
CA GLY A 34 13.73 -4.15 10.72
C GLY A 34 13.21 -4.19 9.27
N THR A 35 12.04 -3.58 8.99
CA THR A 35 11.58 -3.42 7.61
C THR A 35 12.37 -2.33 6.91
N PHE A 36 12.85 -2.61 5.70
CA PHE A 36 13.46 -1.58 4.86
C PHE A 36 12.39 -0.72 4.19
N LYS A 37 12.66 0.57 4.14
CA LYS A 37 11.78 1.56 3.52
C LYS A 37 12.56 2.43 2.56
N VAL A 38 12.12 2.51 1.32
CA VAL A 38 12.62 3.44 0.31
C VAL A 38 11.68 4.63 0.24
N ALA A 39 12.17 5.82 0.56
CA ALA A 39 11.43 7.07 0.45
C ALA A 39 11.88 7.82 -0.80
N ILE A 40 10.92 8.19 -1.65
CA ILE A 40 11.13 8.98 -2.86
C ILE A 40 10.46 10.33 -2.63
N LEU A 41 11.26 11.37 -2.38
CA LEU A 41 10.81 12.68 -1.98
C LEU A 41 10.87 13.63 -3.19
N TYR A 42 9.77 14.32 -3.49
CA TYR A 42 9.67 15.30 -4.56
C TYR A 42 9.71 16.73 -4.00
N PRO A 43 10.91 17.38 -3.99
CA PRO A 43 11.04 18.72 -3.44
C PRO A 43 10.17 19.73 -4.17
N ASN A 44 9.44 20.56 -3.40
CA ASN A 44 8.69 21.68 -3.94
C ASN A 44 9.64 22.82 -4.35
N GLY A 45 9.22 23.66 -5.30
CA GLY A 45 9.99 24.81 -5.75
C GLY A 45 9.27 25.58 -6.86
N ASP A 46 9.77 26.76 -7.17
CA ASP A 46 9.19 27.61 -8.21
C ASP A 46 9.32 26.91 -9.58
N GLY A 47 8.24 26.92 -10.37
CA GLY A 47 8.19 26.26 -11.67
C GLY A 47 8.13 24.71 -11.62
N LYS A 48 8.02 24.11 -10.42
CA LYS A 48 7.86 22.67 -10.27
C LYS A 48 6.41 22.25 -10.50
N THR A 49 6.25 21.14 -11.19
CA THR A 49 4.94 20.53 -11.50
C THR A 49 4.90 19.10 -11.05
N PHE A 50 3.74 18.65 -10.58
CA PHE A 50 3.51 17.27 -10.17
C PHE A 50 2.04 16.88 -10.39
N ASP A 51 1.81 15.84 -11.19
CA ASP A 51 0.50 15.24 -11.42
C ASP A 51 0.31 14.07 -10.44
N MET A 52 -0.41 14.34 -9.35
CA MET A 52 -0.66 13.35 -8.31
C MET A 52 -1.52 12.19 -8.83
N ASP A 53 -2.51 12.48 -9.67
CA ASP A 53 -3.43 11.48 -10.23
C ASP A 53 -2.68 10.45 -11.10
N TYR A 54 -1.80 10.94 -11.98
CA TYR A 54 -0.94 10.05 -12.76
C TYR A 54 0.02 9.25 -11.87
N TYR A 55 0.65 9.90 -10.90
CA TYR A 55 1.57 9.26 -9.97
C TYR A 55 0.93 8.10 -9.22
N GLU A 56 -0.25 8.33 -8.64
CA GLU A 56 -1.01 7.32 -7.89
C GLU A 56 -1.51 6.18 -8.77
N LYS A 57 -2.02 6.49 -9.97
CA LYS A 57 -2.72 5.51 -10.81
C LYS A 57 -1.84 4.80 -11.82
N LYS A 58 -0.66 5.35 -12.13
CA LYS A 58 0.22 4.84 -13.19
C LYS A 58 1.63 4.56 -12.71
N HIS A 59 2.35 5.60 -12.26
CA HIS A 59 3.77 5.48 -11.93
C HIS A 59 4.01 4.53 -10.76
N MET A 60 3.38 4.75 -9.62
CA MET A 60 3.60 3.92 -8.41
C MET A 60 3.19 2.45 -8.61
N PRO A 61 2.02 2.13 -9.21
CA PRO A 61 1.67 0.75 -9.53
C PRO A 61 2.65 0.08 -10.51
N MET A 62 3.17 0.81 -11.49
CA MET A 62 4.17 0.30 -12.43
C MET A 62 5.46 -0.10 -11.70
N VAL A 63 6.01 0.80 -10.86
CA VAL A 63 7.22 0.51 -10.08
C VAL A 63 6.98 -0.62 -9.09
N ALA A 64 5.83 -0.63 -8.41
CA ALA A 64 5.42 -1.72 -7.52
C ALA A 64 5.41 -3.07 -8.24
N GLY A 65 4.96 -3.11 -9.49
CA GLY A 65 5.00 -4.29 -10.35
C GLY A 65 6.42 -4.81 -10.59
N PHE A 66 7.40 -3.93 -10.80
CA PHE A 66 8.80 -4.31 -10.97
C PHE A 66 9.42 -4.90 -9.71
N LEU A 67 8.98 -4.46 -8.53
CA LEU A 67 9.48 -4.97 -7.24
C LEU A 67 8.91 -6.36 -6.90
N GLY A 68 7.75 -6.71 -7.45
CA GLY A 68 7.14 -8.03 -7.30
C GLY A 68 7.07 -8.51 -5.85
N LYS A 69 7.61 -9.71 -5.57
CA LYS A 69 7.60 -10.32 -4.22
C LYS A 69 8.49 -9.61 -3.19
N ASN A 70 9.40 -8.76 -3.63
CA ASN A 70 10.22 -7.96 -2.72
C ASN A 70 9.41 -6.82 -2.07
N LEU A 71 8.34 -6.37 -2.70
CA LEU A 71 7.45 -5.36 -2.15
C LEU A 71 6.51 -5.96 -1.09
N LYS A 72 6.48 -5.35 0.11
CA LYS A 72 5.46 -5.63 1.13
C LYS A 72 4.19 -4.82 0.83
N PHE A 73 4.34 -3.51 0.72
CA PHE A 73 3.32 -2.55 0.31
C PHE A 73 3.99 -1.22 -0.05
N TYR A 74 3.21 -0.31 -0.62
CA TYR A 74 3.66 1.07 -0.85
C TYR A 74 2.64 2.07 -0.29
N GLU A 75 3.09 3.29 -0.10
CA GLU A 75 2.34 4.40 0.46
C GLU A 75 2.67 5.67 -0.33
N ILE A 76 1.72 6.57 -0.45
CA ILE A 76 1.88 7.84 -1.14
C ILE A 76 1.35 8.94 -0.25
N ASP A 77 2.21 9.91 0.08
CA ASP A 77 1.85 11.10 0.82
C ASP A 77 1.81 12.31 -0.09
N LYS A 78 0.77 13.12 0.05
CA LYS A 78 0.67 14.45 -0.54
C LYS A 78 1.09 15.49 0.48
N GLY A 79 2.03 16.36 0.13
CA GLY A 79 2.40 17.49 0.97
C GLY A 79 1.24 18.47 1.11
N ILE A 80 0.89 18.84 2.36
CA ILE A 80 -0.25 19.73 2.66
C ILE A 80 0.18 21.01 3.39
N ALA A 81 1.28 20.97 4.15
CA ALA A 81 1.79 22.13 4.93
C ALA A 81 3.27 21.95 5.22
N GLY A 82 3.94 23.07 5.53
CA GLY A 82 5.25 23.07 6.18
C GLY A 82 5.12 22.99 7.69
N ARG A 83 6.15 23.45 8.40
CA ARG A 83 6.18 23.44 9.86
C ARG A 83 5.13 24.37 10.49
N THR A 84 4.89 25.51 9.83
CA THR A 84 3.84 26.45 10.21
C THR A 84 2.85 26.64 9.06
N ALA A 85 1.67 27.22 9.35
CA ALA A 85 0.63 27.45 8.33
C ALA A 85 1.09 28.37 7.19
N ASN A 86 2.12 29.17 7.40
CA ASN A 86 2.66 30.12 6.40
C ASN A 86 3.85 29.56 5.64
N ASP A 87 4.36 28.39 6.01
CA ASP A 87 5.50 27.79 5.34
C ASP A 87 5.05 27.15 4.00
N LYS A 88 5.85 27.35 2.99
CA LYS A 88 5.68 26.56 1.75
C LYS A 88 5.86 25.07 2.07
N VAL A 89 5.03 24.23 1.47
CA VAL A 89 5.20 22.79 1.51
C VAL A 89 6.60 22.41 1.02
N PRO A 90 7.43 21.71 1.79
CA PRO A 90 8.80 21.37 1.37
C PRO A 90 8.85 20.30 0.29
N PHE A 91 7.92 19.36 0.31
CA PHE A 91 7.78 18.30 -0.69
C PHE A 91 6.34 18.23 -1.18
N VAL A 92 6.13 18.19 -2.49
CA VAL A 92 4.79 18.08 -3.08
C VAL A 92 4.20 16.69 -2.90
N ALA A 93 5.07 15.66 -2.92
CA ALA A 93 4.72 14.28 -2.71
C ALA A 93 5.89 13.50 -2.10
N ILE A 94 5.57 12.41 -1.41
CA ILE A 94 6.54 11.39 -1.00
C ILE A 94 5.93 10.03 -1.32
N GLY A 95 6.67 9.19 -2.06
CA GLY A 95 6.33 7.79 -2.26
C GLY A 95 7.18 6.92 -1.35
N TYR A 96 6.59 5.87 -0.78
CA TYR A 96 7.32 4.90 0.02
C TYR A 96 7.11 3.50 -0.53
N PHE A 97 8.20 2.74 -0.66
CA PHE A 97 8.14 1.30 -0.86
C PHE A 97 8.68 0.60 0.38
N TYR A 98 7.87 -0.24 0.99
CA TYR A 98 8.28 -1.12 2.10
C TYR A 98 8.68 -2.45 1.50
N ILE A 99 9.95 -2.84 1.70
CA ILE A 99 10.58 -3.94 0.98
C ILE A 99 11.21 -4.95 1.93
N ASN A 100 11.44 -6.17 1.43
CA ASN A 100 12.08 -7.23 2.19
C ASN A 100 13.61 -7.13 2.13
N ASP A 101 14.16 -6.74 0.97
CA ASP A 101 15.58 -6.78 0.71
C ASP A 101 16.03 -5.61 -0.19
N VAL A 102 17.10 -4.90 0.23
CA VAL A 102 17.62 -3.72 -0.48
C VAL A 102 18.35 -4.11 -1.76
N ALA A 103 19.07 -5.24 -1.78
CA ALA A 103 19.80 -5.67 -2.97
C ALA A 103 18.84 -6.08 -4.10
N GLU A 104 17.75 -6.78 -3.76
CA GLU A 104 16.70 -7.12 -4.72
C GLU A 104 15.97 -5.86 -5.23
N TYR A 105 15.74 -4.86 -4.36
CA TYR A 105 15.20 -3.56 -4.79
C TYR A 105 16.13 -2.89 -5.81
N ASN A 106 17.42 -2.76 -5.49
CA ASN A 106 18.39 -2.12 -6.38
C ASN A 106 18.48 -2.85 -7.73
N LYS A 107 18.45 -4.17 -7.71
CA LYS A 107 18.46 -5.00 -8.92
C LYS A 107 17.21 -4.77 -9.78
N ALA A 108 16.02 -4.78 -9.17
CA ALA A 108 14.76 -4.55 -9.87
C ALA A 108 14.71 -3.16 -10.53
N ILE A 109 15.15 -2.11 -9.79
CA ILE A 109 15.22 -0.75 -10.32
C ILE A 109 16.25 -0.63 -11.44
N ALA A 110 17.42 -1.25 -11.29
CA ALA A 110 18.44 -1.23 -12.34
C ALA A 110 17.97 -1.90 -13.64
N GLN A 111 17.27 -3.01 -13.53
CA GLN A 111 16.72 -3.75 -14.68
C GLN A 111 15.59 -2.97 -15.41
N ASN A 112 14.86 -2.11 -14.69
CA ASN A 112 13.73 -1.35 -15.22
C ASN A 112 14.00 0.16 -15.28
N ARG A 113 15.27 0.56 -15.19
CA ARG A 113 15.70 1.95 -15.05
C ARG A 113 15.10 2.87 -16.13
N ASP A 114 15.17 2.46 -17.38
CA ASP A 114 14.73 3.27 -18.51
C ASP A 114 13.21 3.48 -18.47
N ALA A 115 12.44 2.47 -18.09
CA ALA A 115 10.99 2.60 -17.92
C ALA A 115 10.65 3.58 -16.78
N VAL A 116 11.33 3.46 -15.63
CA VAL A 116 11.13 4.35 -14.48
C VAL A 116 11.46 5.79 -14.82
N ILE A 117 12.62 6.04 -15.44
CA ILE A 117 13.09 7.41 -15.75
C ILE A 117 12.29 8.06 -16.87
N SER A 118 11.99 7.32 -17.95
CA SER A 118 11.24 7.86 -19.07
C SER A 118 9.81 8.24 -18.71
N ASP A 119 9.26 7.65 -17.66
CA ASP A 119 7.91 7.93 -17.19
C ASP A 119 7.78 9.24 -16.40
N PHE A 120 8.89 9.78 -15.84
CA PHE A 120 8.87 11.03 -15.07
C PHE A 120 8.24 12.19 -15.80
N LYS A 121 8.54 12.35 -17.10
CA LYS A 121 7.99 13.42 -17.94
C LYS A 121 6.45 13.44 -18.01
N ASN A 122 5.81 12.32 -17.68
CA ASN A 122 4.36 12.18 -17.74
C ASN A 122 3.66 12.78 -16.51
N TYR A 123 4.38 12.98 -15.39
CA TYR A 123 3.77 13.50 -14.17
C TYR A 123 4.57 14.59 -13.46
N THR A 124 5.88 14.76 -13.76
CA THR A 124 6.68 15.73 -13.02
C THR A 124 7.90 16.24 -13.80
N ASN A 125 8.32 17.46 -13.47
CA ASN A 125 9.62 18.00 -13.84
C ASN A 125 10.59 18.04 -12.63
N ILE A 126 10.25 17.38 -11.51
CA ILE A 126 11.03 17.38 -10.30
C ILE A 126 11.98 16.17 -10.31
N GLN A 127 13.27 16.42 -10.08
CA GLN A 127 14.21 15.36 -9.75
C GLN A 127 13.99 14.94 -8.29
N PRO A 128 13.59 13.69 -8.01
CA PRO A 128 13.35 13.24 -6.64
C PRO A 128 14.66 13.02 -5.89
N VAL A 129 14.57 13.12 -4.56
CA VAL A 129 15.58 12.63 -3.63
C VAL A 129 15.16 11.25 -3.15
N VAL A 130 16.08 10.28 -3.18
CA VAL A 130 15.80 8.91 -2.74
C VAL A 130 16.59 8.63 -1.46
N LEU A 131 15.88 8.09 -0.46
CA LEU A 131 16.47 7.64 0.80
C LEU A 131 16.04 6.20 1.07
N ILE A 132 17.02 5.32 1.30
CA ILE A 132 16.78 3.96 1.78
C ILE A 132 17.09 3.94 3.27
N CYS A 133 16.14 3.49 4.08
CA CYS A 133 16.27 3.40 5.53
C CYS A 133 15.68 2.09 6.07
N GLU A 134 16.09 1.74 7.27
CA GLU A 134 15.51 0.66 8.06
C GLU A 134 14.64 1.25 9.16
N ILE A 135 13.49 0.64 9.44
CA ILE A 135 12.64 1.05 10.55
C ILE A 135 13.30 0.58 11.86
N ASN A 136 13.94 1.51 12.55
CA ASN A 136 14.66 1.22 13.77
C ASN A 136 13.74 1.07 14.99
N GLN A 137 12.67 1.88 15.05
CA GLN A 137 11.74 1.85 16.17
C GLN A 137 10.35 2.28 15.73
N MET A 138 9.35 1.66 16.31
CA MET A 138 7.95 2.06 16.19
C MET A 138 7.38 2.27 17.59
N GLY A 139 6.62 3.34 17.76
CA GLY A 139 5.92 3.65 19.01
C GLY A 139 4.42 3.77 18.75
N TYR A 140 3.62 3.22 19.64
CA TYR A 140 2.17 3.33 19.61
C TYR A 140 1.69 4.08 20.86
N ASN A 141 0.68 4.94 20.69
CA ASN A 141 0.03 5.55 21.84
C ASN A 141 -0.94 4.50 22.46
N ASN A 142 -0.54 3.94 23.59
CA ASN A 142 -1.33 2.95 24.34
C ASN A 142 -2.27 3.61 25.35
N THR A 143 -2.71 4.86 25.15
CA THR A 143 -3.73 5.45 25.99
C THR A 143 -5.03 4.67 25.87
N LYS A 144 -5.34 3.92 26.95
CA LYS A 144 -6.66 3.29 27.18
C LYS A 144 -7.67 4.36 27.59
#